data_9ce080dcf58b2375aa495ae59b2b4e2a
#
_entry.id   9ce080dcf58b2375aa495ae59b2b4e2a
#
_cell.length_a   1.000
_cell.length_b   1.000
_cell.length_c   1.000
_cell.angle_alpha   90.00
_cell.angle_beta   90.00
_cell.angle_gamma   90.00
#
_symmetry.space_group_name_H-M   'P 1'
#
loop_
_entity.id
_entity.type
_entity.pdbx_description
1 polymer ?
#
loop_
_entity_poly.entity_id
_entity_poly.type
_entity_poly.pdbx_seq_one_letter_code
_entity_poly.pdbx_strand_id
1 'polypeptide(L)'
;IDKYRIGLDINLANWSSNEFNNTSIQNTQEFILGGEITPDSRNITSYLMRVTYRFGVNYGKLPYLVQNYSINEFGINFGASFPVAGLSTLDFAIKFGERGTIENGLINESFTQIVLGLTINEKWFTKRKYN
;
A
#
# COMPACT_ATOMS: atom_id res chain seq x y z
N ILE A 1 -11.75 -15.54 12.72
CA ILE A 1 -11.39 -14.42 11.84
C ILE A 1 -10.48 -13.53 12.67
N ASP A 2 -9.25 -13.34 12.22
CA ASP A 2 -8.25 -12.54 12.92
C ASP A 2 -8.72 -11.08 12.94
N LYS A 3 -8.77 -10.49 14.13
CA LYS A 3 -9.19 -9.09 14.30
C LYS A 3 -8.12 -8.11 13.87
N TYR A 4 -6.89 -8.54 13.85
CA TYR A 4 -5.73 -7.73 13.48
C TYR A 4 -4.71 -8.57 12.72
N ARG A 5 -3.99 -7.94 11.83
CA ARG A 5 -2.88 -8.49 11.06
C ARG A 5 -1.77 -7.46 10.99
N ILE A 6 -0.52 -7.90 11.14
CA ILE A 6 0.67 -7.06 10.99
C ILE A 6 1.55 -7.75 9.95
N GLY A 7 2.12 -6.97 9.04
CA GLY A 7 3.02 -7.42 8.01
C GLY A 7 4.26 -6.55 7.91
N LEU A 8 5.39 -7.20 7.63
CA LEU A 8 6.65 -6.57 7.27
C LEU A 8 7.06 -7.11 5.90
N ASP A 9 7.42 -6.21 4.99
CA ASP A 9 7.93 -6.56 3.68
C ASP A 9 9.27 -5.86 3.43
N ILE A 10 10.22 -6.58 2.84
CA ILE A 10 11.54 -6.06 2.49
C ILE A 10 11.79 -6.40 1.03
N ASN A 11 11.82 -5.38 0.18
CA ASN A 11 12.09 -5.50 -1.24
C ASN A 11 13.53 -5.08 -1.52
N LEU A 12 14.32 -6.00 -2.07
CA LEU A 12 15.68 -5.76 -2.49
C LEU A 12 15.79 -6.06 -3.99
N ALA A 13 16.15 -5.08 -4.79
CA ALA A 13 16.38 -5.30 -6.22
C ALA A 13 17.76 -4.79 -6.63
N ASN A 14 18.50 -5.66 -7.32
CA ASN A 14 19.84 -5.38 -7.78
C ASN A 14 19.82 -5.03 -9.27
N TRP A 15 20.01 -3.76 -9.59
CA TRP A 15 19.95 -3.21 -10.96
C TRP A 15 21.32 -2.86 -11.52
N SER A 16 22.38 -2.91 -10.70
CA SER A 16 23.73 -2.43 -11.05
C SER A 16 24.39 -3.20 -12.20
N SER A 17 23.81 -4.34 -12.65
CA SER A 17 24.31 -5.13 -13.76
C SER A 17 23.73 -4.74 -15.13
N ASN A 18 22.78 -3.81 -15.18
CA ASN A 18 22.12 -3.40 -16.42
C ASN A 18 22.44 -1.94 -16.72
N GLU A 19 23.42 -1.69 -17.57
CA GLU A 19 23.64 -0.37 -18.15
C GLU A 19 22.57 -0.12 -19.25
N PHE A 20 21.55 0.66 -18.94
CA PHE A 20 20.62 1.15 -19.93
C PHE A 20 20.94 2.61 -20.27
N ASN A 21 21.48 2.82 -21.46
CA ASN A 21 21.49 4.10 -22.18
C ASN A 21 21.94 5.31 -21.35
N ASN A 22 23.14 5.27 -20.76
CA ASN A 22 23.75 6.40 -20.01
C ASN A 22 22.97 6.86 -18.75
N THR A 23 22.03 6.08 -18.27
CA THR A 23 21.31 6.36 -17.02
C THR A 23 21.92 5.53 -15.90
N SER A 24 22.51 6.17 -14.91
CA SER A 24 23.03 5.51 -13.72
C SER A 24 21.88 4.92 -12.90
N ILE A 25 21.76 3.59 -12.91
CA ILE A 25 20.78 2.86 -12.12
C ILE A 25 21.46 2.34 -10.86
N GLN A 26 20.80 2.48 -9.73
CA GLN A 26 21.28 1.96 -8.44
C GLN A 26 20.40 0.83 -7.92
N ASN A 27 20.94 0.06 -6.99
CA ASN A 27 20.20 -0.96 -6.28
C ASN A 27 19.09 -0.32 -5.42
N THR A 28 17.90 -0.90 -5.47
CA THR A 28 16.76 -0.45 -4.66
C THR A 28 16.65 -1.26 -3.38
N GLN A 29 16.29 -0.59 -2.32
CA GLN A 29 15.94 -1.19 -1.03
C GLN A 29 14.69 -0.51 -0.54
N GLU A 30 13.66 -1.28 -0.24
CA GLU A 30 12.41 -0.78 0.28
C GLU A 30 11.97 -1.59 1.49
N PHE A 31 11.59 -0.90 2.54
CA PHE A 31 11.05 -1.45 3.77
C PHE A 31 9.60 -0.99 3.92
N ILE A 32 8.70 -1.93 4.11
CA ILE A 32 7.28 -1.67 4.28
C ILE A 32 6.83 -2.34 5.57
N LEU A 33 6.24 -1.55 6.47
CA LEU A 33 5.57 -2.04 7.67
C LEU A 33 4.12 -1.64 7.60
N GLY A 34 3.22 -2.59 7.80
CA GLY A 34 1.79 -2.33 7.76
C GLY A 34 0.99 -3.15 8.75
N GLY A 35 -0.20 -2.68 9.03
CA GLY A 35 -1.15 -3.38 9.87
C GLY A 35 -2.58 -3.13 9.45
N GLU A 36 -3.45 -4.09 9.76
CA GLU A 36 -4.87 -3.95 9.61
C GLU A 36 -5.62 -4.42 10.85
N ILE A 37 -6.76 -3.82 11.07
CA ILE A 37 -7.68 -4.18 12.15
C ILE A 37 -9.12 -4.14 11.64
N THR A 38 -9.89 -5.20 11.96
CA THR A 38 -11.33 -5.25 11.79
C THR A 38 -11.93 -5.49 13.18
N PRO A 39 -12.52 -4.48 13.82
CA PRO A 39 -12.95 -4.59 15.22
C PRO A 39 -13.93 -5.74 15.46
N ASP A 40 -14.97 -5.86 14.64
CA ASP A 40 -15.92 -6.97 14.68
C ASP A 40 -16.63 -7.12 13.32
N SER A 41 -16.17 -8.04 12.50
CA SER A 41 -16.70 -8.29 11.15
C SER A 41 -18.16 -8.80 11.13
N ARG A 42 -18.69 -9.27 12.28
CA ARG A 42 -20.05 -9.81 12.42
C ARG A 42 -21.00 -8.88 13.16
N ASN A 43 -20.56 -7.69 13.51
CA ASN A 43 -21.37 -6.74 14.25
C ASN A 43 -22.60 -6.31 13.45
N ILE A 44 -23.78 -6.47 14.05
CA ILE A 44 -25.06 -6.13 13.42
C ILE A 44 -25.47 -4.69 13.78
N THR A 45 -25.05 -4.21 14.94
CA THR A 45 -25.49 -2.94 15.50
C THR A 45 -24.71 -1.76 14.93
N SER A 46 -23.38 -1.92 14.75
CA SER A 46 -22.50 -0.85 14.28
C SER A 46 -21.81 -1.22 12.98
N TYR A 47 -22.07 -0.44 11.94
CA TYR A 47 -21.44 -0.61 10.64
C TYR A 47 -19.92 -0.39 10.70
N LEU A 48 -19.47 0.61 11.47
CA LEU A 48 -18.03 0.94 11.59
C LEU A 48 -17.20 -0.17 12.22
N MET A 49 -17.81 -1.03 13.02
CA MET A 49 -17.12 -2.21 13.57
C MET A 49 -16.78 -3.26 12.51
N ARG A 50 -17.48 -3.26 11.37
CA ARG A 50 -17.25 -4.17 10.25
C ARG A 50 -16.23 -3.66 9.24
N VAL A 51 -15.89 -2.38 9.33
CA VAL A 51 -14.87 -1.76 8.47
C VAL A 51 -13.50 -2.29 8.83
N THR A 52 -12.70 -2.64 7.82
CA THR A 52 -11.30 -2.96 8.00
C THR A 52 -10.47 -1.70 7.83
N TYR A 53 -9.78 -1.31 8.88
CA TYR A 53 -8.86 -0.18 8.89
C TYR A 53 -7.44 -0.65 8.64
N ARG A 54 -6.71 0.07 7.82
CA ARG A 54 -5.32 -0.23 7.47
C ARG A 54 -4.44 0.97 7.70
N PHE A 55 -3.22 0.71 8.14
CA PHE A 55 -2.17 1.72 8.21
C PHE A 55 -0.86 1.10 7.79
N GLY A 56 0.03 1.93 7.27
CA GLY A 56 1.35 1.47 6.86
C GLY A 56 2.34 2.61 6.72
N VAL A 57 3.60 2.25 6.79
CA VAL A 57 4.72 3.14 6.49
C VAL A 57 5.63 2.44 5.49
N ASN A 58 6.16 3.20 4.55
CA ASN A 58 7.17 2.71 3.63
C ASN A 58 8.35 3.67 3.58
N TYR A 59 9.54 3.11 3.48
CA TYR A 59 10.77 3.84 3.27
C TYR A 59 11.64 3.07 2.27
N GLY A 60 12.14 3.77 1.26
CA GLY A 60 12.96 3.11 0.26
C GLY A 60 13.80 4.07 -0.56
N LYS A 61 14.73 3.47 -1.33
CA LYS A 61 15.55 4.16 -2.33
C LYS A 61 15.00 3.86 -3.70
N LEU A 62 14.83 4.91 -4.52
CA LEU A 62 14.41 4.77 -5.90
C LEU A 62 15.54 4.24 -6.78
N PRO A 63 15.23 3.53 -7.89
CA PRO A 63 16.25 2.89 -8.73
C PRO A 63 17.09 3.88 -9.54
N TYR A 64 16.66 5.12 -9.69
CA TYR A 64 17.34 6.13 -10.50
C TYR A 64 18.09 7.14 -9.66
N LEU A 65 19.21 7.61 -10.19
CA LEU A 65 20.01 8.70 -9.64
C LEU A 65 19.66 9.98 -10.37
N VAL A 66 19.51 11.09 -9.63
CA VAL A 66 19.38 12.43 -10.19
C VAL A 66 20.67 13.18 -9.87
N GLN A 67 21.38 13.63 -10.91
CA GLN A 67 22.69 14.26 -10.77
C GLN A 67 23.68 13.45 -9.90
N ASN A 68 23.63 12.11 -10.03
CA ASN A 68 24.43 11.17 -9.24
C ASN A 68 24.07 11.07 -7.75
N TYR A 69 22.91 11.62 -7.33
CA TYR A 69 22.39 11.53 -5.95
C TYR A 69 21.26 10.53 -5.86
N SER A 70 21.26 9.77 -4.77
CA SER A 70 20.23 8.79 -4.44
C SER A 70 18.96 9.49 -3.97
N ILE A 71 17.82 9.13 -4.54
CA ILE A 71 16.51 9.65 -4.16
C ILE A 71 15.85 8.68 -3.18
N ASN A 72 15.55 9.17 -2.00
CA ASN A 72 14.79 8.41 -1.01
C ASN A 72 13.31 8.80 -1.08
N GLU A 73 12.46 7.83 -0.80
CA GLU A 73 11.02 8.04 -0.63
C GLU A 73 10.60 7.56 0.75
N PHE A 74 9.83 8.35 1.46
CA PHE A 74 9.15 8.01 2.69
C PHE A 74 7.66 8.22 2.51
N GLY A 75 6.83 7.30 3.02
CA GLY A 75 5.39 7.43 2.93
C GLY A 75 4.66 6.85 4.14
N ILE A 76 3.53 7.47 4.47
CA ILE A 76 2.56 7.00 5.46
C ILE A 76 1.25 6.75 4.73
N ASN A 77 0.66 5.58 4.97
CA ASN A 77 -0.54 5.13 4.28
C ASN A 77 -1.65 4.87 5.29
N PHE A 78 -2.86 5.31 4.97
CA PHE A 78 -4.07 4.98 5.69
C PHE A 78 -5.10 4.45 4.72
N GLY A 79 -5.84 3.42 5.12
CA GLY A 79 -6.88 2.82 4.30
C GLY A 79 -8.06 2.33 5.11
N ALA A 80 -9.20 2.21 4.43
CA ALA A 80 -10.40 1.63 4.99
C ALA A 80 -11.13 0.82 3.92
N SER A 81 -11.59 -0.39 4.28
CA SER A 81 -12.43 -1.24 3.44
C SER A 81 -13.80 -1.35 4.05
N PHE A 82 -14.79 -0.89 3.30
CA PHE A 82 -16.19 -0.82 3.69
C PHE A 82 -16.93 -2.02 3.06
N PRO A 83 -17.47 -2.95 3.84
CA PRO A 83 -18.29 -4.03 3.31
C PRO A 83 -19.62 -3.47 2.79
N VAL A 84 -19.92 -3.67 1.49
CA VAL A 84 -21.13 -3.10 0.85
C VAL A 84 -22.24 -4.13 0.73
N ALA A 85 -22.08 -5.20 -0.04
CA ALA A 85 -23.10 -6.22 -0.24
C ALA A 85 -22.44 -7.60 -0.45
N GLY A 86 -22.97 -8.63 0.18
CA GLY A 86 -22.42 -9.98 0.07
C GLY A 86 -20.97 -10.03 0.54
N LEU A 87 -20.05 -10.34 -0.36
CA LEU A 87 -18.60 -10.37 -0.11
C LEU A 87 -17.85 -9.19 -0.75
N SER A 88 -18.59 -8.19 -1.26
CA SER A 88 -18.02 -7.05 -1.96
C SER A 88 -17.61 -5.94 -1.01
N THR A 89 -16.53 -5.23 -1.33
CA THR A 89 -16.00 -4.13 -0.52
C THR A 89 -15.72 -2.90 -1.38
N LEU A 90 -15.94 -1.73 -0.78
CA LEU A 90 -15.45 -0.45 -1.29
C LEU A 90 -14.20 -0.08 -0.49
N ASP A 91 -13.10 0.12 -1.19
CA ASP A 91 -11.80 0.41 -0.59
C ASP A 91 -11.43 1.88 -0.83
N PHE A 92 -10.97 2.53 0.22
CA PHE A 92 -10.42 3.88 0.19
C PHE A 92 -9.02 3.84 0.80
N ALA A 93 -8.07 4.52 0.16
CA ALA A 93 -6.75 4.71 0.73
C ALA A 93 -6.20 6.10 0.42
N ILE A 94 -5.42 6.62 1.36
CA ILE A 94 -4.67 7.86 1.22
C ILE A 94 -3.22 7.61 1.62
N LYS A 95 -2.29 8.09 0.78
CA LYS A 95 -0.86 8.06 1.04
C LYS A 95 -0.34 9.50 1.08
N PHE A 96 0.38 9.82 2.13
CA PHE A 96 1.19 11.01 2.24
C PHE A 96 2.65 10.59 2.14
N GLY A 97 3.40 11.23 1.28
CA GLY A 97 4.80 10.89 1.09
C GLY A 97 5.66 12.09 0.78
N GLU A 98 6.95 11.87 1.02
CA GLU A 98 8.02 12.79 0.63
C GLU A 98 9.02 12.03 -0.22
N ARG A 99 9.52 12.68 -1.26
CA ARG A 99 10.47 12.11 -2.21
C ARG A 99 11.51 13.16 -2.56
N GLY A 100 12.76 12.78 -2.52
CA GLY A 100 13.84 13.66 -2.93
C GLY A 100 14.87 13.91 -1.85
N THR A 101 15.69 14.91 -2.10
CA THR A 101 16.69 15.44 -1.18
C THR A 101 16.87 16.94 -1.45
N ILE A 102 17.22 17.69 -0.42
CA ILE A 102 17.52 19.13 -0.54
C ILE A 102 19.01 19.41 -0.80
N GLU A 103 19.83 18.37 -0.91
CA GLU A 103 21.25 18.51 -1.15
C GLU A 103 21.52 18.94 -2.60
N ASN A 104 22.52 19.80 -2.79
CA ASN A 104 23.01 20.30 -4.09
C ASN A 104 21.95 20.89 -5.04
N GLY A 105 20.94 21.57 -4.49
CA GLY A 105 19.90 22.24 -5.29
C GLY A 105 18.84 21.30 -5.86
N LEU A 106 18.79 20.05 -5.38
CA LEU A 106 17.71 19.13 -5.68
C LEU A 106 16.45 19.49 -4.88
N ILE A 107 15.31 19.05 -5.38
CA ILE A 107 14.00 19.38 -4.81
C ILE A 107 13.50 18.20 -3.98
N ASN A 108 13.04 18.48 -2.76
CA ASN A 108 12.23 17.55 -1.99
C ASN A 108 10.76 17.82 -2.31
N GLU A 109 10.07 16.79 -2.78
CA GLU A 109 8.68 16.82 -3.19
C GLU A 109 7.81 16.14 -2.13
N SER A 110 6.79 16.85 -1.62
CA SER A 110 5.72 16.24 -0.83
C SER A 110 4.55 15.90 -1.75
N PHE A 111 4.01 14.71 -1.65
CA PHE A 111 2.88 14.29 -2.47
C PHE A 111 1.78 13.64 -1.63
N THR A 112 0.56 13.76 -2.13
CA THR A 112 -0.61 13.07 -1.59
C THR A 112 -1.26 12.25 -2.69
N GLN A 113 -1.47 10.97 -2.44
CA GLN A 113 -2.13 10.05 -3.36
C GLN A 113 -3.43 9.55 -2.72
N ILE A 114 -4.51 9.58 -3.47
CA ILE A 114 -5.81 9.02 -3.07
C ILE A 114 -6.14 7.87 -4.02
N VAL A 115 -6.54 6.74 -3.46
CA VAL A 115 -6.91 5.53 -4.20
C VAL A 115 -8.30 5.09 -3.78
N LEU A 116 -9.14 4.82 -4.78
CA LEU A 116 -10.46 4.22 -4.62
C LEU A 116 -10.46 2.86 -5.32
N GLY A 117 -10.97 1.86 -4.65
CA GLY A 117 -11.07 0.50 -5.16
C GLY A 117 -12.46 -0.08 -4.94
N LEU A 118 -12.89 -0.96 -5.81
CA LEU A 118 -14.10 -1.75 -5.67
C LEU A 118 -13.76 -3.22 -5.89
N THR A 119 -13.98 -4.02 -4.86
CA THR A 119 -13.82 -5.48 -4.94
C THR A 119 -15.20 -6.11 -5.00
N ILE A 120 -15.48 -6.86 -6.07
CA ILE A 120 -16.72 -7.58 -6.26
C ILE A 120 -16.44 -9.07 -6.15
N ASN A 121 -17.05 -9.70 -5.14
CA ASN A 121 -16.93 -11.13 -4.92
C ASN A 121 -18.34 -11.77 -4.95
N GLU A 122 -18.51 -12.77 -5.80
CA GLU A 122 -19.73 -13.56 -5.88
C GLU A 122 -19.44 -15.04 -5.66
N LYS A 123 -20.41 -15.73 -5.03
CA LYS A 123 -20.36 -17.18 -4.92
C LYS A 123 -20.96 -17.80 -6.19
N TRP A 124 -20.12 -18.28 -7.06
CA TRP A 124 -20.50 -19.09 -8.22
C TRP A 124 -20.66 -20.55 -7.78
N PHE A 125 -21.65 -21.27 -8.32
CA PHE A 125 -21.89 -22.69 -8.04
C PHE A 125 -22.41 -23.04 -6.63
N THR A 126 -23.43 -22.37 -6.16
CA THR A 126 -24.22 -22.87 -5.03
C THR A 126 -25.06 -24.06 -5.47
N LYS A 127 -24.74 -25.26 -4.96
CA LYS A 127 -25.54 -26.47 -5.21
C LYS A 127 -26.96 -26.29 -4.60
N ARG A 128 -27.99 -26.27 -5.43
CA ARG A 128 -29.39 -26.26 -4.95
C ARG A 128 -29.68 -27.56 -4.21
N LYS A 129 -30.08 -27.49 -2.94
CA LYS A 129 -30.69 -28.60 -2.26
C LYS A 129 -32.13 -28.68 -2.73
N TYR A 130 -32.50 -29.78 -3.40
CA TYR A 130 -33.88 -30.16 -3.59
C TYR A 130 -34.30 -30.91 -2.34
N ASN A 131 -35.39 -30.46 -1.68
CA ASN A 131 -36.12 -31.25 -0.68
C ASN A 131 -37.14 -32.13 -1.40
#